data_9862c83240ad5b848773015a2dd86524
#
_entry.id   9862c83240ad5b848773015a2dd86524
#
_cell.length_a   1.000
_cell.length_b   1.000
_cell.length_c   1.000
_cell.angle_alpha   90.00
_cell.angle_beta   90.00
_cell.angle_gamma   90.00
#
_symmetry.space_group_name_H-M   'P 1'
#
loop_
_entity.id
_entity.type
_entity.pdbx_description
1 polymer ?
#
loop_
_entity_poly.entity_id
_entity_poly.type
_entity_poly.pdbx_seq_one_letter_code
_entity_poly.pdbx_strand_id
1 'polypeptide(L)'
;SFALLGLIAVLIALLALARPEVRTLTVQNVQGWLFTRLNISEAEDAKQQVLLRSLAAKSTELDANQLALVQAIRAKYRIAPEPLNAIILEVFDLANRASLEPTLILAVIGIESNYNPFANSPIGAKGLMQVVPDVHAEQFTPYGGTMAIFDPKTNLRIGVKILKQCIDLTGKLEEGLRLFKAGEDSLSLESDYIARVLAEQARLKEALPKPPKDSAIEAKKPSR
;
A
#
# COMPACT_ATOMS: atom_id res chain seq x y z
N SER A 1 -41.55 -34.53 16.67
CA SER A 1 -40.65 -33.94 17.65
C SER A 1 -39.25 -33.82 17.08
N PHE A 2 -38.83 -32.60 16.80
CA PHE A 2 -37.51 -32.27 16.18
C PHE A 2 -36.33 -32.75 17.03
N ALA A 3 -36.48 -32.85 18.35
CA ALA A 3 -35.47 -33.38 19.25
C ALA A 3 -35.10 -34.84 18.99
N LEU A 4 -36.07 -35.67 18.61
CA LEU A 4 -35.84 -37.08 18.31
C LEU A 4 -35.07 -37.27 16.98
N LEU A 5 -35.38 -36.42 15.99
CA LEU A 5 -34.68 -36.39 14.70
C LEU A 5 -33.23 -35.93 14.87
N GLY A 6 -32.99 -34.93 15.74
CA GLY A 6 -31.63 -34.45 16.07
C GLY A 6 -30.80 -35.55 16.77
N LEU A 7 -31.40 -36.26 17.71
CA LEU A 7 -30.73 -37.36 18.42
C LEU A 7 -30.35 -38.49 17.50
N ILE A 8 -31.25 -38.88 16.58
CA ILE A 8 -30.99 -39.92 15.56
C ILE A 8 -29.88 -39.49 14.62
N ALA A 9 -29.86 -38.21 14.17
CA ALA A 9 -28.80 -37.68 13.30
C ALA A 9 -27.42 -37.72 13.98
N VAL A 10 -27.36 -37.36 15.27
CA VAL A 10 -26.13 -37.42 16.07
C VAL A 10 -25.66 -38.86 16.25
N LEU A 11 -26.60 -39.80 16.49
CA LEU A 11 -26.28 -41.21 16.65
C LEU A 11 -25.75 -41.84 15.35
N ILE A 12 -26.33 -41.48 14.21
CA ILE A 12 -25.87 -41.90 12.87
C ILE A 12 -24.48 -41.34 12.58
N ALA A 13 -24.22 -40.06 12.92
CA ALA A 13 -22.92 -39.42 12.77
C ALA A 13 -21.84 -40.10 13.63
N LEU A 14 -22.17 -40.45 14.88
CA LEU A 14 -21.27 -41.17 15.79
C LEU A 14 -20.99 -42.61 15.31
N LEU A 15 -21.98 -43.32 14.79
CA LEU A 15 -21.83 -44.66 14.23
C LEU A 15 -21.01 -44.64 12.91
N ALA A 16 -21.17 -43.59 12.09
CA ALA A 16 -20.37 -43.40 10.88
C ALA A 16 -18.90 -43.11 11.24
N LEU A 17 -18.63 -42.30 12.26
CA LEU A 17 -17.27 -42.03 12.77
C LEU A 17 -16.61 -43.23 13.46
N ALA A 18 -17.39 -44.18 13.95
CA ALA A 18 -16.87 -45.44 14.53
C ALA A 18 -16.36 -46.43 13.48
N ARG A 19 -16.68 -46.24 12.19
CA ARG A 19 -16.17 -47.09 11.11
C ARG A 19 -14.74 -46.64 10.71
N PRO A 20 -13.74 -47.57 10.75
CA PRO A 20 -12.34 -47.20 10.46
C PRO A 20 -12.14 -46.61 9.06
N GLU A 21 -12.95 -47.06 8.09
CA GLU A 21 -12.90 -46.57 6.70
C GLU A 21 -13.31 -45.09 6.55
N VAL A 22 -14.32 -44.65 7.30
CA VAL A 22 -14.80 -43.26 7.28
C VAL A 22 -13.83 -42.34 8.02
N ARG A 23 -13.22 -42.84 9.09
CA ARG A 23 -12.24 -42.09 9.89
C ARG A 23 -10.96 -41.77 9.12
N THR A 24 -10.48 -42.66 8.28
CA THR A 24 -9.29 -42.46 7.46
C THR A 24 -9.53 -41.43 6.35
N LEU A 25 -10.71 -41.48 5.71
CA LEU A 25 -11.07 -40.52 4.65
C LEU A 25 -11.26 -39.08 5.17
N THR A 26 -11.87 -38.95 6.35
CA THR A 26 -12.08 -37.61 6.95
C THR A 26 -10.76 -37.00 7.45
N VAL A 27 -9.89 -37.79 8.06
CA VAL A 27 -8.58 -37.31 8.54
C VAL A 27 -7.66 -36.92 7.37
N GLN A 28 -7.63 -37.71 6.29
CA GLN A 28 -6.83 -37.40 5.11
C GLN A 28 -7.31 -36.13 4.38
N ASN A 29 -8.63 -35.94 4.26
CA ASN A 29 -9.18 -34.74 3.64
C ASN A 29 -8.94 -33.47 4.46
N VAL A 30 -9.05 -33.54 5.80
CA VAL A 30 -8.78 -32.42 6.70
C VAL A 30 -7.28 -32.11 6.73
N GLN A 31 -6.42 -33.11 6.78
CA GLN A 31 -4.98 -32.92 6.69
C GLN A 31 -4.57 -32.32 5.34
N GLY A 32 -5.09 -32.84 4.23
CA GLY A 32 -4.83 -32.30 2.90
C GLY A 32 -5.26 -30.83 2.78
N TRP A 33 -6.42 -30.48 3.29
CA TRP A 33 -6.91 -29.09 3.30
C TRP A 33 -6.06 -28.17 4.19
N LEU A 34 -5.65 -28.63 5.38
CA LEU A 34 -4.75 -27.91 6.28
C LEU A 34 -3.37 -27.71 5.65
N PHE A 35 -2.77 -28.77 5.08
CA PHE A 35 -1.49 -28.66 4.38
C PHE A 35 -1.54 -27.72 3.20
N THR A 36 -2.61 -27.73 2.40
CA THR A 36 -2.78 -26.80 1.28
C THR A 36 -2.87 -25.37 1.78
N ARG A 37 -3.58 -25.13 2.87
CA ARG A 37 -3.76 -23.79 3.42
C ARG A 37 -2.50 -23.25 4.11
N LEU A 38 -1.75 -24.10 4.81
CA LEU A 38 -0.46 -23.75 5.42
C LEU A 38 0.61 -23.48 4.36
N ASN A 39 0.70 -24.32 3.32
CA ASN A 39 1.64 -24.12 2.22
C ASN A 39 1.33 -22.87 1.37
N ILE A 40 0.05 -22.49 1.23
CA ILE A 40 -0.31 -21.23 0.56
C ILE A 40 0.17 -20.05 1.39
N SER A 41 -0.02 -20.07 2.72
CA SER A 41 0.45 -19.02 3.62
C SER A 41 1.98 -18.89 3.56
N GLU A 42 2.72 -20.00 3.68
CA GLU A 42 4.19 -19.99 3.59
C GLU A 42 4.72 -19.54 2.22
N ALA A 43 4.03 -19.91 1.15
CA ALA A 43 4.42 -19.50 -0.20
C ALA A 43 4.13 -18.01 -0.46
N GLU A 44 3.05 -17.48 0.11
CA GLU A 44 2.76 -16.04 0.07
C GLU A 44 3.76 -15.25 0.91
N ASP A 45 4.07 -15.72 2.12
CA ASP A 45 5.08 -15.10 2.99
C ASP A 45 6.48 -15.16 2.36
N ALA A 46 6.84 -16.26 1.72
CA ALA A 46 8.10 -16.38 1.00
C ALA A 46 8.19 -15.45 -0.22
N LYS A 47 7.12 -15.34 -1.01
CA LYS A 47 7.04 -14.35 -2.12
C LYS A 47 7.14 -12.92 -1.62
N GLN A 48 6.46 -12.63 -0.51
CA GLN A 48 6.52 -11.33 0.15
C GLN A 48 7.93 -11.00 0.63
N GLN A 49 8.61 -11.95 1.27
CA GLN A 49 10.00 -11.78 1.71
C GLN A 49 10.97 -11.59 0.55
N VAL A 50 10.83 -12.37 -0.54
CA VAL A 50 11.65 -12.21 -1.75
C VAL A 50 11.44 -10.84 -2.38
N LEU A 51 10.18 -10.39 -2.47
CA LEU A 51 9.86 -9.06 -2.97
C LEU A 51 10.48 -7.96 -2.08
N LEU A 52 10.30 -8.05 -0.77
CA LEU A 52 10.90 -7.11 0.19
C LEU A 52 12.44 -7.10 0.10
N ARG A 53 13.08 -8.26 -0.04
CA ARG A 53 14.54 -8.35 -0.25
C ARG A 53 14.99 -7.75 -1.57
N SER A 54 14.26 -7.95 -2.65
CA SER A 54 14.58 -7.36 -3.96
C SER A 54 14.45 -5.84 -3.96
N LEU A 55 13.48 -5.31 -3.20
CA LEU A 55 13.33 -3.88 -2.98
C LEU A 55 14.46 -3.34 -2.08
N ALA A 56 14.88 -4.09 -1.06
CA ALA A 56 15.96 -3.73 -0.16
C ALA A 56 17.34 -3.72 -0.84
N ALA A 57 17.61 -4.65 -1.75
CA ALA A 57 18.91 -4.76 -2.43
C ALA A 57 19.24 -3.53 -3.32
N LYS A 58 18.25 -2.74 -3.71
CA LYS A 58 18.42 -1.51 -4.49
C LYS A 58 18.56 -0.23 -3.65
N SER A 59 18.47 -0.33 -2.34
CA SER A 59 18.39 0.79 -1.39
C SER A 59 19.73 1.31 -0.87
N THR A 60 20.84 1.04 -1.55
CA THR A 60 22.18 1.27 -1.00
C THR A 60 22.65 2.73 -1.06
N GLU A 61 21.95 3.61 -1.80
CA GLU A 61 22.38 5.00 -1.97
C GLU A 61 21.21 5.98 -1.84
N LEU A 62 20.83 6.28 -0.59
CA LEU A 62 19.89 7.36 -0.30
C LEU A 62 20.67 8.67 -0.13
N ASP A 63 20.17 9.75 -0.75
CA ASP A 63 20.69 11.10 -0.52
C ASP A 63 20.23 11.65 0.85
N ALA A 64 20.75 12.83 1.22
CA ALA A 64 20.45 13.45 2.52
C ALA A 64 18.95 13.77 2.70
N ASN A 65 18.24 14.15 1.64
CA ASN A 65 16.80 14.44 1.70
C ASN A 65 16.01 13.14 1.88
N GLN A 66 16.36 12.10 1.14
CA GLN A 66 15.75 10.79 1.24
C GLN A 66 15.94 10.17 2.62
N LEU A 67 17.15 10.26 3.18
CA LEU A 67 17.45 9.79 4.54
C LEU A 67 16.63 10.53 5.60
N ALA A 68 16.50 11.85 5.48
CA ALA A 68 15.70 12.66 6.40
C ALA A 68 14.23 12.24 6.37
N LEU A 69 13.67 11.98 5.16
CA LEU A 69 12.30 11.50 4.98
C LEU A 69 12.13 10.08 5.55
N VAL A 70 13.07 9.17 5.33
CA VAL A 70 13.07 7.83 5.96
C VAL A 70 12.97 7.95 7.47
N GLN A 71 13.80 8.78 8.10
CA GLN A 71 13.79 8.98 9.56
C GLN A 71 12.45 9.55 10.04
N ALA A 72 11.92 10.59 9.37
CA ALA A 72 10.66 11.23 9.73
C ALA A 72 9.45 10.29 9.60
N ILE A 73 9.43 9.45 8.55
CA ILE A 73 8.36 8.49 8.32
C ILE A 73 8.45 7.34 9.33
N ARG A 74 9.64 6.80 9.57
CA ARG A 74 9.85 5.73 10.55
C ARG A 74 9.43 6.13 11.96
N ALA A 75 9.75 7.36 12.35
CA ALA A 75 9.37 7.89 13.67
C ALA A 75 7.85 7.89 13.89
N LYS A 76 7.07 8.19 12.85
CA LYS A 76 5.60 8.25 12.91
C LYS A 76 4.94 6.91 12.71
N TYR A 77 5.33 6.18 11.65
CA TYR A 77 4.62 4.97 11.18
C TYR A 77 5.24 3.66 11.66
N ARG A 78 6.40 3.70 12.33
CA ARG A 78 7.10 2.55 12.90
C ARG A 78 7.44 1.45 11.88
N ILE A 79 7.86 1.84 10.69
CA ILE A 79 8.17 0.93 9.57
C ILE A 79 9.64 0.53 9.64
N ALA A 80 9.94 -0.72 9.22
CA ALA A 80 11.30 -1.17 9.02
C ALA A 80 12.02 -0.36 7.93
N PRO A 81 13.34 -0.10 8.06
CA PRO A 81 14.06 0.78 7.13
C PRO A 81 14.12 0.21 5.71
N GLU A 82 14.33 -1.08 5.54
CA GLU A 82 14.59 -1.70 4.24
C GLU A 82 13.42 -1.53 3.25
N PRO A 83 12.16 -1.89 3.60
CA PRO A 83 11.03 -1.68 2.69
C PRO A 83 10.75 -0.20 2.46
N LEU A 84 10.95 0.66 3.46
CA LEU A 84 10.73 2.09 3.31
C LEU A 84 11.75 2.74 2.37
N ASN A 85 13.03 2.36 2.45
CA ASN A 85 14.06 2.85 1.54
C ASN A 85 13.68 2.59 0.08
N ALA A 86 13.19 1.40 -0.22
CA ALA A 86 12.76 1.05 -1.57
C ALA A 86 11.54 1.87 -2.04
N ILE A 87 10.58 2.15 -1.14
CA ILE A 87 9.44 3.03 -1.42
C ILE A 87 9.94 4.45 -1.71
N ILE A 88 10.82 5.00 -0.90
CA ILE A 88 11.39 6.35 -1.07
C ILE A 88 12.05 6.47 -2.45
N LEU A 89 12.94 5.54 -2.81
CA LEU A 89 13.62 5.58 -4.11
C LEU A 89 12.64 5.54 -5.29
N GLU A 90 11.63 4.67 -5.26
CA GLU A 90 10.61 4.58 -6.31
C GLU A 90 9.76 5.86 -6.35
N VAL A 91 9.40 6.43 -5.19
CA VAL A 91 8.63 7.68 -5.12
C VAL A 91 9.41 8.85 -5.72
N PHE A 92 10.71 8.99 -5.46
CA PHE A 92 11.51 10.06 -6.03
C PHE A 92 11.63 9.93 -7.56
N ASP A 93 11.80 8.73 -8.10
CA ASP A 93 11.80 8.48 -9.54
C ASP A 93 10.44 8.82 -10.17
N LEU A 94 9.34 8.37 -9.57
CA LEU A 94 7.99 8.65 -10.04
C LEU A 94 7.62 10.15 -9.94
N ALA A 95 8.01 10.81 -8.85
CA ALA A 95 7.78 12.22 -8.61
C ALA A 95 8.43 13.08 -9.70
N ASN A 96 9.69 12.77 -10.04
CA ASN A 96 10.40 13.45 -11.11
C ASN A 96 9.69 13.27 -12.47
N ARG A 97 9.29 12.05 -12.82
CA ARG A 97 8.57 11.78 -14.08
C ARG A 97 7.19 12.42 -14.14
N ALA A 98 6.49 12.47 -13.01
CA ALA A 98 5.15 13.05 -12.93
C ALA A 98 5.16 14.57 -12.68
N SER A 99 6.33 15.18 -12.45
CA SER A 99 6.45 16.59 -12.03
C SER A 99 5.59 16.89 -10.78
N LEU A 100 5.64 15.97 -9.81
CA LEU A 100 5.00 16.10 -8.50
C LEU A 100 6.06 16.20 -7.42
N GLU A 101 5.72 16.81 -6.29
CA GLU A 101 6.61 16.82 -5.13
C GLU A 101 6.67 15.41 -4.49
N PRO A 102 7.87 14.86 -4.21
CA PRO A 102 7.99 13.57 -3.53
C PRO A 102 7.26 13.54 -2.19
N THR A 103 7.30 14.64 -1.43
CA THR A 103 6.61 14.77 -0.14
C THR A 103 5.10 14.69 -0.26
N LEU A 104 4.50 15.13 -1.38
CA LEU A 104 3.08 14.96 -1.65
C LEU A 104 2.72 13.47 -1.82
N ILE A 105 3.45 12.76 -2.67
CA ILE A 105 3.20 11.32 -2.90
C ILE A 105 3.38 10.55 -1.58
N LEU A 106 4.44 10.84 -0.82
CA LEU A 106 4.68 10.21 0.48
C LEU A 106 3.57 10.52 1.49
N ALA A 107 3.03 11.74 1.49
CA ALA A 107 1.90 12.10 2.34
C ALA A 107 0.64 11.30 1.98
N VAL A 108 0.33 11.18 0.69
CA VAL A 108 -0.80 10.35 0.21
C VAL A 108 -0.63 8.89 0.67
N ILE A 109 0.54 8.27 0.47
CA ILE A 109 0.82 6.90 0.92
C ILE A 109 0.60 6.76 2.44
N GLY A 110 1.08 7.74 3.21
CA GLY A 110 0.93 7.75 4.67
C GLY A 110 -0.54 7.79 5.10
N ILE A 111 -1.38 8.57 4.43
CA ILE A 111 -2.80 8.72 4.76
C ILE A 111 -3.63 7.54 4.23
N GLU A 112 -3.30 7.00 3.06
CA GLU A 112 -4.05 5.91 2.44
C GLU A 112 -3.81 4.55 3.11
N SER A 113 -2.56 4.23 3.42
CA SER A 113 -2.20 2.87 3.83
C SER A 113 -1.32 2.79 5.09
N ASN A 114 -0.90 3.92 5.68
CA ASN A 114 0.18 3.95 6.66
C ASN A 114 1.44 3.21 6.16
N TYR A 115 1.73 3.30 4.85
CA TYR A 115 2.82 2.58 4.18
C TYR A 115 2.67 1.05 4.18
N ASN A 116 1.47 0.51 4.38
CA ASN A 116 1.23 -0.92 4.30
C ASN A 116 0.90 -1.33 2.84
N PRO A 117 1.77 -2.09 2.15
CA PRO A 117 1.53 -2.50 0.75
C PRO A 117 0.38 -3.51 0.62
N PHE A 118 -0.08 -4.11 1.71
CA PHE A 118 -1.18 -5.08 1.75
C PHE A 118 -2.46 -4.50 2.35
N ALA A 119 -2.53 -3.18 2.49
CA ALA A 119 -3.74 -2.53 2.99
C ALA A 119 -4.93 -2.82 2.06
N ASN A 120 -6.07 -3.15 2.66
CA ASN A 120 -7.35 -3.38 1.99
C ASN A 120 -8.41 -2.53 2.66
N SER A 121 -9.24 -1.85 1.86
CA SER A 121 -10.41 -1.14 2.36
C SER A 121 -11.69 -1.93 2.11
N PRO A 122 -12.76 -1.65 2.86
CA PRO A 122 -14.09 -2.26 2.66
C PRO A 122 -14.67 -2.03 1.25
N ILE A 123 -14.28 -0.95 0.59
CA ILE A 123 -14.72 -0.58 -0.76
C ILE A 123 -13.84 -1.17 -1.87
N GLY A 124 -12.89 -2.04 -1.53
CA GLY A 124 -12.03 -2.71 -2.50
C GLY A 124 -10.77 -1.95 -2.90
N ALA A 125 -10.46 -0.80 -2.30
CA ALA A 125 -9.19 -0.11 -2.50
C ALA A 125 -8.03 -0.89 -1.86
N LYS A 126 -6.87 -0.95 -2.53
CA LYS A 126 -5.78 -1.85 -2.15
C LYS A 126 -4.40 -1.20 -2.30
N GLY A 127 -3.49 -1.63 -1.45
CA GLY A 127 -2.06 -1.32 -1.53
C GLY A 127 -1.67 0.06 -1.01
N LEU A 128 -0.45 0.49 -1.32
CA LEU A 128 0.17 1.71 -0.78
C LEU A 128 -0.64 2.98 -1.03
N MET A 129 -1.22 3.12 -2.22
CA MET A 129 -2.01 4.29 -2.62
C MET A 129 -3.51 4.01 -2.71
N GLN A 130 -3.99 2.90 -2.12
CA GLN A 130 -5.41 2.52 -2.07
C GLN A 130 -6.13 2.64 -3.43
N VAL A 131 -5.52 2.06 -4.45
CA VAL A 131 -6.12 2.02 -5.80
C VAL A 131 -7.21 0.96 -5.85
N VAL A 132 -8.35 1.26 -6.48
CA VAL A 132 -9.45 0.30 -6.71
C VAL A 132 -9.19 -0.44 -8.03
N PRO A 133 -8.83 -1.74 -8.01
CA PRO A 133 -8.40 -2.46 -9.21
C PRO A 133 -9.48 -2.56 -10.28
N ASP A 134 -10.74 -2.71 -9.88
CA ASP A 134 -11.86 -2.88 -10.82
C ASP A 134 -12.15 -1.59 -11.62
N VAL A 135 -11.95 -0.43 -10.98
CA VAL A 135 -12.12 0.89 -11.63
C VAL A 135 -10.95 1.17 -12.61
N HIS A 136 -9.76 0.65 -12.31
CA HIS A 136 -8.54 0.94 -13.04
C HIS A 136 -7.94 -0.29 -13.73
N ALA A 137 -8.75 -1.30 -14.05
CA ALA A 137 -8.31 -2.59 -14.58
C ALA A 137 -7.40 -2.48 -15.80
N GLU A 138 -7.69 -1.57 -16.72
CA GLU A 138 -6.88 -1.34 -17.93
C GLU A 138 -5.46 -0.90 -17.60
N GLN A 139 -5.25 -0.16 -16.51
CA GLN A 139 -3.92 0.30 -16.11
C GLN A 139 -3.05 -0.84 -15.58
N PHE A 140 -3.66 -1.94 -15.10
CA PHE A 140 -2.97 -3.13 -14.63
C PHE A 140 -2.63 -4.13 -15.74
N THR A 141 -3.23 -4.01 -16.92
CA THR A 141 -2.99 -4.94 -18.05
C THR A 141 -1.50 -5.11 -18.39
N PRO A 142 -0.67 -4.04 -18.48
CA PRO A 142 0.76 -4.18 -18.77
C PRO A 142 1.58 -4.88 -17.67
N TYR A 143 1.00 -5.04 -16.48
CA TYR A 143 1.65 -5.62 -15.30
C TYR A 143 1.13 -7.03 -14.97
N GLY A 144 0.38 -7.66 -15.85
CA GLY A 144 -0.16 -9.01 -15.63
C GLY A 144 -1.55 -9.04 -15.00
N GLY A 145 -2.30 -7.93 -15.06
CA GLY A 145 -3.67 -7.82 -14.58
C GLY A 145 -3.81 -7.30 -13.16
N THR A 146 -5.03 -7.31 -12.66
CA THR A 146 -5.41 -6.66 -11.38
C THR A 146 -4.74 -7.24 -10.14
N MET A 147 -4.23 -8.48 -10.21
CA MET A 147 -3.47 -9.08 -9.10
C MET A 147 -2.13 -8.39 -8.84
N ALA A 148 -1.58 -7.67 -9.83
CA ALA A 148 -0.37 -6.85 -9.67
C ALA A 148 -0.56 -5.65 -8.72
N ILE A 149 -1.77 -5.40 -8.22
CA ILE A 149 -2.08 -4.34 -7.23
C ILE A 149 -1.26 -4.49 -5.94
N PHE A 150 -0.91 -5.72 -5.55
CA PHE A 150 -0.12 -6.02 -4.36
C PHE A 150 1.39 -5.94 -4.58
N ASP A 151 1.86 -5.75 -5.83
CA ASP A 151 3.23 -5.35 -6.06
C ASP A 151 3.41 -3.86 -5.72
N PRO A 152 4.24 -3.52 -4.72
CA PRO A 152 4.37 -2.14 -4.26
C PRO A 152 4.76 -1.16 -5.36
N LYS A 153 5.63 -1.55 -6.29
CA LYS A 153 6.05 -0.69 -7.40
C LYS A 153 4.94 -0.45 -8.39
N THR A 154 4.21 -1.50 -8.75
CA THR A 154 3.06 -1.39 -9.66
C THR A 154 1.97 -0.52 -9.04
N ASN A 155 1.67 -0.72 -7.75
CA ASN A 155 0.70 0.10 -7.02
C ASN A 155 1.10 1.57 -7.01
N LEU A 156 2.37 1.88 -6.70
CA LEU A 156 2.90 3.24 -6.72
C LEU A 156 2.81 3.88 -8.12
N ARG A 157 3.24 3.17 -9.18
CA ARG A 157 3.19 3.67 -10.55
C ARG A 157 1.79 4.03 -11.00
N ILE A 158 0.84 3.14 -10.75
CA ILE A 158 -0.55 3.36 -11.12
C ILE A 158 -1.17 4.45 -10.25
N GLY A 159 -0.98 4.41 -8.93
CA GLY A 159 -1.52 5.42 -8.01
C GLY A 159 -0.98 6.83 -8.29
N VAL A 160 0.31 6.98 -8.54
CA VAL A 160 0.92 8.28 -8.90
C VAL A 160 0.38 8.79 -10.24
N LYS A 161 0.22 7.90 -11.21
CA LYS A 161 -0.38 8.25 -12.51
C LYS A 161 -1.82 8.75 -12.35
N ILE A 162 -2.64 8.06 -11.55
CA ILE A 162 -4.02 8.47 -11.26
C ILE A 162 -4.03 9.82 -10.54
N LEU A 163 -3.21 9.98 -9.49
CA LEU A 163 -3.10 11.24 -8.76
C LEU A 163 -2.73 12.41 -9.68
N LYS A 164 -1.73 12.21 -10.55
CA LYS A 164 -1.33 13.21 -11.54
C LYS A 164 -2.46 13.55 -12.49
N GLN A 165 -3.17 12.56 -13.01
CA GLN A 165 -4.32 12.76 -13.89
C GLN A 165 -5.42 13.59 -13.20
N CYS A 166 -5.73 13.30 -11.94
CA CYS A 166 -6.72 14.04 -11.16
C CYS A 166 -6.30 15.51 -10.98
N ILE A 167 -5.03 15.76 -10.67
CA ILE A 167 -4.50 17.14 -10.52
C ILE A 167 -4.54 17.88 -11.86
N ASP A 168 -4.14 17.24 -12.96
CA ASP A 168 -4.13 17.86 -14.28
C ASP A 168 -5.55 18.20 -14.78
N LEU A 169 -6.51 17.33 -14.54
CA LEU A 169 -7.91 17.53 -14.91
C LEU A 169 -8.53 18.72 -14.17
N THR A 170 -8.17 18.92 -12.93
CA THR A 170 -8.76 19.98 -12.09
C THR A 170 -7.96 21.28 -12.11
N GLY A 171 -6.68 21.22 -12.47
CA GLY A 171 -5.76 22.35 -12.44
C GLY A 171 -5.41 22.87 -11.04
N LYS A 172 -5.90 22.21 -9.97
CA LYS A 172 -5.67 22.58 -8.56
C LYS A 172 -5.37 21.35 -7.73
N LEU A 173 -4.41 21.48 -6.80
CA LEU A 173 -3.98 20.36 -5.95
C LEU A 173 -5.14 19.82 -5.09
N GLU A 174 -5.84 20.69 -4.38
CA GLU A 174 -6.92 20.29 -3.46
C GLU A 174 -8.07 19.60 -4.20
N GLU A 175 -8.44 20.13 -5.37
CA GLU A 175 -9.48 19.53 -6.21
C GLU A 175 -9.02 18.21 -6.83
N GLY A 176 -7.73 18.12 -7.19
CA GLY A 176 -7.12 16.87 -7.66
C GLY A 176 -7.11 15.79 -6.58
N LEU A 177 -6.77 16.16 -5.33
CA LEU A 177 -6.84 15.24 -4.18
C LEU A 177 -8.29 14.82 -3.89
N ARG A 178 -9.25 15.73 -4.03
CA ARG A 178 -10.68 15.43 -3.92
C ARG A 178 -11.10 14.39 -4.96
N LEU A 179 -10.75 14.63 -6.22
CA LEU A 179 -11.07 13.72 -7.31
C LEU A 179 -10.39 12.36 -7.14
N PHE A 180 -9.15 12.34 -6.67
CA PHE A 180 -8.42 11.11 -6.35
C PHE A 180 -9.16 10.26 -5.31
N LYS A 181 -9.78 10.91 -4.31
CA LYS A 181 -10.52 10.26 -3.22
C LYS A 181 -12.00 10.00 -3.55
N ALA A 182 -12.57 10.58 -4.60
CA ALA A 182 -14.01 10.60 -4.92
C ALA A 182 -14.67 9.23 -5.18
N GLY A 183 -14.01 8.13 -4.90
CA GLY A 183 -14.63 6.79 -4.85
C GLY A 183 -15.27 6.44 -3.49
N GLU A 184 -15.15 7.30 -2.46
CA GLU A 184 -15.69 7.09 -1.11
C GLU A 184 -16.74 8.15 -0.79
N ASP A 185 -17.99 7.73 -0.65
CA ASP A 185 -19.15 8.58 -0.33
C ASP A 185 -19.00 9.39 0.96
N SER A 186 -18.75 10.68 0.89
CA SER A 186 -19.19 11.72 1.85
C SER A 186 -18.34 13.00 1.76
N LEU A 187 -18.94 14.12 1.44
CA LEU A 187 -18.34 15.48 1.37
C LEU A 187 -17.60 15.91 2.65
N SER A 188 -18.03 15.46 3.83
CA SER A 188 -17.36 15.76 5.11
C SER A 188 -16.04 15.00 5.31
N LEU A 189 -15.96 13.75 4.82
CA LEU A 189 -14.75 12.93 4.88
C LEU A 189 -13.68 13.41 3.89
N GLU A 190 -14.10 14.01 2.77
CA GLU A 190 -13.18 14.54 1.76
C GLU A 190 -12.38 15.75 2.25
N SER A 191 -13.01 16.69 2.96
CA SER A 191 -12.32 17.88 3.48
C SER A 191 -11.28 17.49 4.55
N ASP A 192 -11.60 16.53 5.41
CA ASP A 192 -10.67 15.98 6.40
C ASP A 192 -9.49 15.27 5.72
N TYR A 193 -9.76 14.49 4.67
CA TYR A 193 -8.74 13.82 3.89
C TYR A 193 -7.71 14.80 3.32
N ILE A 194 -8.17 15.84 2.62
CA ILE A 194 -7.30 16.86 2.02
C ILE A 194 -6.47 17.55 3.10
N ALA A 195 -7.09 17.96 4.19
CA ALA A 195 -6.39 18.60 5.30
C ALA A 195 -5.29 17.70 5.90
N ARG A 196 -5.57 16.40 6.06
CA ARG A 196 -4.62 15.41 6.56
C ARG A 196 -3.45 15.21 5.60
N VAL A 197 -3.71 15.10 4.29
CA VAL A 197 -2.65 14.96 3.28
C VAL A 197 -1.74 16.18 3.27
N LEU A 198 -2.31 17.39 3.26
CA LEU A 198 -1.52 18.63 3.26
C LEU A 198 -0.74 18.84 4.56
N ALA A 199 -1.32 18.52 5.71
CA ALA A 199 -0.62 18.55 7.00
C ALA A 199 0.55 17.57 7.05
N GLU A 200 0.35 16.35 6.53
CA GLU A 200 1.41 15.35 6.45
C GLU A 200 2.51 15.77 5.47
N GLN A 201 2.14 16.33 4.32
CA GLN A 201 3.12 16.89 3.39
C GLN A 201 3.95 18.01 4.02
N ALA A 202 3.31 18.94 4.75
CA ALA A 202 4.00 20.01 5.46
C ALA A 202 5.00 19.45 6.49
N ARG A 203 4.57 18.47 7.28
CA ARG A 203 5.44 17.77 8.25
C ARG A 203 6.65 17.13 7.59
N LEU A 204 6.47 16.49 6.44
CA LEU A 204 7.57 15.88 5.69
C LEU A 204 8.52 16.92 5.09
N LYS A 205 7.99 18.04 4.61
CA LYS A 205 8.81 19.18 4.15
C LYS A 205 9.67 19.79 5.26
N GLU A 206 9.12 19.90 6.48
CA GLU A 206 9.87 20.39 7.64
C GLU A 206 11.03 19.47 8.05
N ALA A 207 10.93 18.17 7.77
CA ALA A 207 11.98 17.20 8.05
C ALA A 207 13.16 17.28 7.07
N LEU A 208 12.99 17.94 5.92
CA LEU A 208 14.05 18.08 4.93
C LEU A 208 15.18 18.99 5.45
N PRO A 209 16.46 18.70 5.13
CA PRO A 209 17.56 19.57 5.43
C PRO A 209 17.32 20.98 4.88
N LYS A 210 17.48 21.99 5.72
CA LYS A 210 17.42 23.39 5.24
C LYS A 210 18.66 23.68 4.41
N PRO A 211 18.52 24.38 3.27
CA PRO A 211 19.69 24.80 2.49
C PRO A 211 20.62 25.65 3.37
N PRO A 212 21.95 25.51 3.23
CA PRO A 212 22.90 26.31 3.97
C PRO A 212 22.61 27.80 3.76
N LYS A 213 22.65 28.57 4.84
CA LYS A 213 22.31 30.01 4.83
C LYS A 213 23.23 30.86 3.94
N ASP A 214 24.34 30.31 3.51
CA ASP A 214 25.38 31.07 2.75
C ASP A 214 25.10 31.14 1.24
N SER A 215 24.19 30.32 0.69
CA SER A 215 23.85 30.41 -0.75
C SER A 215 22.98 31.60 -1.14
N ALA A 216 22.46 32.36 -0.18
CA ALA A 216 21.62 33.54 -0.44
C ALA A 216 22.45 34.83 -0.64
N ILE A 217 23.75 34.81 -0.39
CA ILE A 217 24.61 36.06 -0.42
C ILE A 217 25.23 36.26 -1.81
N GLU A 218 25.38 35.23 -2.62
CA GLU A 218 26.07 35.31 -3.92
C GLU A 218 25.20 35.81 -5.08
N ALA A 219 23.87 35.79 -4.93
CA ALA A 219 22.91 36.23 -5.96
C ALA A 219 22.67 37.77 -5.98
N LYS A 220 23.35 38.55 -5.12
CA LYS A 220 23.08 39.98 -4.96
C LYS A 220 24.30 40.87 -5.24
N LYS A 221 25.20 40.51 -6.17
CA LYS A 221 26.25 41.41 -6.65
C LYS A 221 25.89 41.92 -8.03
N PRO A 222 25.45 43.17 -8.18
CA PRO A 222 25.29 43.78 -9.51
C PRO A 222 26.67 43.97 -10.12
N SER A 223 26.86 43.46 -11.33
CA SER A 223 28.00 43.79 -12.17
C SER A 223 28.05 45.31 -12.45
N ARG A 224 29.13 45.91 -12.06
CA ARG A 224 29.51 47.25 -12.52
C ARG A 224 30.07 47.16 -13.91
#